data_9461727504e639564ca1bbde35635c3d
#
_entry.id   9461727504e639564ca1bbde35635c3d
#
_cell.length_a   1.000
_cell.length_b   1.000
_cell.length_c   1.000
_cell.angle_alpha   90.00
_cell.angle_beta   90.00
_cell.angle_gamma   90.00
#
_symmetry.space_group_name_H-M   'P 1'
#
loop_
_entity.id
_entity.type
_entity.pdbx_description
1 polymer ?
#
loop_
_entity_poly.entity_id
_entity_poly.type
_entity_poly.pdbx_seq_one_letter_code
_entity_poly.pdbx_strand_id
1 'polypeptide(L)'
;MTDGPYDLLIEHGQVVDGSGGPPFAAAIGIRDDRLSIVRGDTADVVAPTRIDATDRVVCPGFIDLHSHSGLMIFADPLHEPKVRQGITTEVIGVDGLSYAPIADPADLEALAEMNAGLDGRPDIAYDWSSVETYLDRLDSLRPSLNLAYLVGNSALRIGAIGWKEVAATPAQVADMRSMLREAMTQGAIGLSSGLDYPPGSYADTDELAQLTAEASAHGGFYHTHVRYPLGDRYLDPFREAIEIGRRGGGPVHVTHFYHRQSFPGGPEPMLALVDDARAEGLDVTFDTYPYEWASTRLLIMIPPWVQSGGPAATKERLADAGVRDRIRRELAERGVLFAGRGAWDDVRLGAFATPDLLAWEGRTLGELIADR
;
A
#
# COMPACT_ATOMS: atom_id res chain seq x y z
N MET A 1 -12.11 22.82 -35.44
CA MET A 1 -13.54 22.87 -35.01
C MET A 1 -13.53 22.92 -33.52
N THR A 2 -13.94 24.04 -32.90
CA THR A 2 -14.10 24.12 -31.46
C THR A 2 -15.30 23.25 -31.10
N ASP A 3 -15.05 22.11 -30.46
CA ASP A 3 -16.09 21.33 -29.85
C ASP A 3 -16.89 22.26 -28.92
N GLY A 4 -18.20 22.24 -28.93
CA GLY A 4 -19.13 23.11 -28.20
C GLY A 4 -18.66 23.62 -26.80
N PRO A 5 -19.53 24.21 -25.99
CA PRO A 5 -19.11 24.87 -24.74
C PRO A 5 -18.45 23.86 -23.78
N TYR A 6 -17.41 24.32 -23.09
CA TYR A 6 -16.77 23.62 -21.97
C TYR A 6 -17.40 24.08 -20.66
N ASP A 7 -17.34 23.25 -19.62
CA ASP A 7 -17.76 23.61 -18.27
C ASP A 7 -16.67 24.44 -17.58
N LEU A 8 -15.40 24.12 -17.90
CA LEU A 8 -14.23 24.80 -17.38
C LEU A 8 -13.14 24.90 -18.47
N LEU A 9 -12.45 26.02 -18.51
CA LEU A 9 -11.27 26.25 -19.35
C LEU A 9 -10.10 26.69 -18.48
N ILE A 10 -8.98 25.97 -18.57
CA ILE A 10 -7.69 26.37 -17.97
C ILE A 10 -6.81 26.89 -19.08
N GLU A 11 -6.38 28.15 -19.00
CA GLU A 11 -5.70 28.84 -20.10
C GLU A 11 -4.41 29.51 -19.66
N HIS A 12 -3.57 29.88 -20.64
CA HIS A 12 -2.29 30.57 -20.48
C HIS A 12 -1.19 29.76 -19.75
N GLY A 13 -1.40 28.47 -19.46
CA GLY A 13 -0.42 27.62 -18.79
C GLY A 13 0.52 26.89 -19.76
N GLN A 14 1.60 26.34 -19.19
CA GLN A 14 2.43 25.35 -19.85
C GLN A 14 1.90 23.95 -19.54
N VAL A 15 1.47 23.22 -20.55
CA VAL A 15 0.91 21.88 -20.39
C VAL A 15 2.04 20.85 -20.36
N VAL A 16 2.03 19.99 -19.33
CA VAL A 16 2.86 18.78 -19.21
C VAL A 16 1.88 17.61 -19.13
N ASP A 17 1.70 16.90 -20.23
CA ASP A 17 0.62 15.92 -20.41
C ASP A 17 0.95 14.49 -19.90
N GLY A 18 2.14 14.29 -19.33
CA GLY A 18 2.59 12.98 -18.84
C GLY A 18 3.13 12.04 -19.92
N SER A 19 3.18 12.46 -21.19
CA SER A 19 3.71 11.63 -22.29
C SER A 19 5.24 11.49 -22.31
N GLY A 20 5.95 12.26 -21.44
CA GLY A 20 7.41 12.38 -21.49
C GLY A 20 7.91 13.37 -22.53
N GLY A 21 7.01 14.02 -23.30
CA GLY A 21 7.34 15.07 -24.25
C GLY A 21 7.67 16.40 -23.57
N PRO A 22 8.21 17.38 -24.32
CA PRO A 22 8.47 18.73 -23.79
C PRO A 22 7.17 19.46 -23.45
N PRO A 23 7.17 20.36 -22.44
CA PRO A 23 6.03 21.22 -22.16
C PRO A 23 5.62 22.04 -23.40
N PHE A 24 4.33 22.29 -23.54
CA PHE A 24 3.80 23.08 -24.65
C PHE A 24 2.69 24.04 -24.19
N ALA A 25 2.54 25.17 -24.89
CA ALA A 25 1.49 26.14 -24.62
C ALA A 25 0.15 25.66 -25.21
N ALA A 26 -0.86 25.53 -24.38
CA ALA A 26 -2.23 25.20 -24.76
C ALA A 26 -3.19 25.55 -23.60
N ALA A 27 -4.49 25.59 -23.90
CA ALA A 27 -5.52 25.56 -22.88
C ALA A 27 -6.08 24.13 -22.75
N ILE A 28 -6.64 23.84 -21.58
CA ILE A 28 -7.35 22.59 -21.31
C ILE A 28 -8.84 22.91 -21.12
N GLY A 29 -9.67 22.42 -22.02
CA GLY A 29 -11.12 22.49 -21.92
C GLY A 29 -11.67 21.22 -21.27
N ILE A 30 -12.53 21.37 -20.28
CA ILE A 30 -13.17 20.24 -19.56
C ILE A 30 -14.67 20.32 -19.83
N ARG A 31 -15.26 19.18 -20.22
CA ARG A 31 -16.68 18.97 -20.37
C ARG A 31 -17.07 17.63 -19.76
N ASP A 32 -17.98 17.64 -18.81
CA ASP A 32 -18.34 16.44 -18.05
C ASP A 32 -17.07 15.76 -17.48
N ASP A 33 -16.81 14.52 -17.87
CA ASP A 33 -15.66 13.69 -17.47
C ASP A 33 -14.52 13.72 -18.50
N ARG A 34 -14.56 14.59 -19.53
CA ARG A 34 -13.63 14.63 -20.64
C ARG A 34 -12.84 15.92 -20.66
N LEU A 35 -11.54 15.78 -20.95
CA LEU A 35 -10.67 16.91 -21.22
C LEU A 35 -10.25 16.95 -22.68
N SER A 36 -10.02 18.16 -23.19
CA SER A 36 -9.53 18.43 -24.55
C SER A 36 -8.38 19.42 -24.48
N ILE A 37 -7.35 19.18 -25.31
CA ILE A 37 -6.26 20.14 -25.48
C ILE A 37 -6.70 21.16 -26.56
N VAL A 38 -6.89 22.40 -26.14
CA VAL A 38 -7.30 23.52 -26.99
C VAL A 38 -6.07 24.33 -27.37
N ARG A 39 -5.72 24.33 -28.67
CA ARG A 39 -4.57 25.05 -29.20
C ARG A 39 -5.00 26.31 -29.91
N GLY A 40 -4.21 27.37 -29.76
CA GLY A 40 -4.47 28.67 -30.37
C GLY A 40 -5.24 29.64 -29.46
N ASP A 41 -5.93 30.62 -30.07
CA ASP A 41 -6.68 31.65 -29.35
C ASP A 41 -7.94 31.04 -28.70
N THR A 42 -8.14 31.36 -27.45
CA THR A 42 -9.28 30.92 -26.61
C THR A 42 -10.35 31.99 -26.40
N ALA A 43 -10.22 33.16 -27.02
CA ALA A 43 -11.14 34.30 -26.80
C ALA A 43 -12.60 33.94 -27.13
N ASP A 44 -12.83 33.18 -28.17
CA ASP A 44 -14.17 32.75 -28.61
C ASP A 44 -14.62 31.40 -28.01
N VAL A 45 -13.80 30.78 -27.17
CA VAL A 45 -14.16 29.52 -26.50
C VAL A 45 -15.16 29.78 -25.39
N VAL A 46 -16.30 29.15 -25.44
CA VAL A 46 -17.37 29.30 -24.44
C VAL A 46 -17.07 28.39 -23.24
N ALA A 47 -16.82 28.99 -22.07
CA ALA A 47 -16.70 28.29 -20.82
C ALA A 47 -17.12 29.22 -19.67
N PRO A 48 -18.12 28.83 -18.83
CA PRO A 48 -18.60 29.65 -17.72
C PRO A 48 -17.55 29.81 -16.61
N THR A 49 -16.68 28.83 -16.45
CA THR A 49 -15.55 28.87 -15.50
C THR A 49 -14.24 28.93 -16.25
N ARG A 50 -13.39 29.90 -15.93
CA ARG A 50 -12.06 30.05 -16.48
C ARG A 50 -11.03 30.12 -15.36
N ILE A 51 -9.93 29.42 -15.53
CA ILE A 51 -8.77 29.45 -14.65
C ILE A 51 -7.58 30.02 -15.45
N ASP A 52 -7.07 31.16 -15.01
CA ASP A 52 -5.82 31.71 -15.57
C ASP A 52 -4.63 31.00 -14.94
N ALA A 53 -3.90 30.23 -15.75
CA ALA A 53 -2.69 29.52 -15.38
C ALA A 53 -1.40 30.22 -15.88
N THR A 54 -1.43 31.56 -16.05
CA THR A 54 -0.23 32.33 -16.41
C THR A 54 0.91 32.01 -15.44
N ASP A 55 2.09 31.74 -15.95
CA ASP A 55 3.29 31.33 -15.19
C ASP A 55 3.11 30.04 -14.35
N ARG A 56 2.19 29.18 -14.75
CA ARG A 56 1.90 27.88 -14.12
C ARG A 56 2.08 26.74 -15.09
N VAL A 57 2.35 25.56 -14.48
CA VAL A 57 2.28 24.28 -15.18
C VAL A 57 0.89 23.69 -14.99
N VAL A 58 0.29 23.21 -16.06
CA VAL A 58 -0.95 22.44 -16.07
C VAL A 58 -0.60 21.00 -16.41
N CYS A 59 -0.86 20.09 -15.47
CA CYS A 59 -0.56 18.67 -15.64
C CYS A 59 -1.71 17.80 -15.09
N PRO A 60 -1.77 16.51 -15.45
CA PRO A 60 -2.66 15.56 -14.76
C PRO A 60 -2.44 15.60 -13.26
N GLY A 61 -3.50 15.32 -12.49
CA GLY A 61 -3.36 15.12 -11.06
C GLY A 61 -2.43 13.95 -10.73
N PHE A 62 -1.71 14.05 -9.63
CA PHE A 62 -0.77 12.99 -9.22
C PHE A 62 -1.53 11.75 -8.72
N ILE A 63 -0.94 10.59 -8.96
CA ILE A 63 -1.43 9.30 -8.47
C ILE A 63 -0.48 8.84 -7.36
N ASP A 64 -1.00 8.66 -6.16
CA ASP A 64 -0.26 8.04 -5.06
C ASP A 64 -0.51 6.52 -5.12
N LEU A 65 0.54 5.78 -5.47
CA LEU A 65 0.46 4.32 -5.61
C LEU A 65 0.59 3.57 -4.29
N HIS A 66 0.88 4.27 -3.18
CA HIS A 66 1.13 3.63 -1.89
C HIS A 66 0.49 4.42 -0.76
N SER A 67 -0.79 4.19 -0.50
CA SER A 67 -1.54 4.87 0.55
C SER A 67 -2.18 3.91 1.55
N HIS A 68 -1.95 4.18 2.84
CA HIS A 68 -2.54 3.47 3.97
C HIS A 68 -3.87 4.10 4.44
N SER A 69 -4.56 4.83 3.58
CA SER A 69 -5.78 5.56 3.92
C SER A 69 -7.07 4.72 3.93
N GLY A 70 -6.99 3.43 3.60
CA GLY A 70 -8.16 2.57 3.39
C GLY A 70 -9.21 2.55 4.50
N LEU A 71 -8.84 2.82 5.76
CA LEU A 71 -9.80 3.05 6.84
C LEU A 71 -9.99 4.52 7.18
N MET A 72 -8.90 5.31 7.18
CA MET A 72 -8.98 6.70 7.62
C MET A 72 -9.78 7.59 6.69
N ILE A 73 -9.93 7.24 5.43
CA ILE A 73 -10.80 7.94 4.48
C ILE A 73 -12.27 7.98 4.93
N PHE A 74 -12.72 7.01 5.74
CA PHE A 74 -14.06 7.01 6.33
C PHE A 74 -14.24 8.10 7.40
N ALA A 75 -13.17 8.48 8.09
CA ALA A 75 -13.18 9.54 9.10
C ALA A 75 -12.86 10.91 8.48
N ASP A 76 -12.07 10.96 7.42
CA ASP A 76 -11.68 12.20 6.73
C ASP A 76 -11.80 12.04 5.21
N PRO A 77 -13.02 12.07 4.64
CA PRO A 77 -13.22 11.96 3.20
C PRO A 77 -12.72 13.17 2.40
N LEU A 78 -12.45 14.30 3.04
CA LEU A 78 -11.84 15.45 2.37
C LEU A 78 -10.37 15.24 2.05
N HIS A 79 -9.68 14.46 2.86
CA HIS A 79 -8.30 14.05 2.66
C HIS A 79 -7.37 15.20 2.24
N GLU A 80 -7.53 16.35 2.90
CA GLU A 80 -6.85 17.60 2.55
C GLU A 80 -5.32 17.48 2.42
N PRO A 81 -4.60 16.70 3.26
CA PRO A 81 -3.15 16.57 3.13
C PRO A 81 -2.70 16.08 1.76
N LYS A 82 -3.48 15.21 1.12
CA LYS A 82 -3.20 14.67 -0.22
C LYS A 82 -3.65 15.64 -1.32
N VAL A 83 -4.89 16.08 -1.27
CA VAL A 83 -5.48 16.99 -2.28
C VAL A 83 -4.67 18.28 -2.39
N ARG A 84 -4.23 18.86 -1.26
CA ARG A 84 -3.39 20.06 -1.23
C ARG A 84 -2.01 19.90 -1.86
N GLN A 85 -1.56 18.68 -2.08
CA GLN A 85 -0.32 18.35 -2.79
C GLN A 85 -0.56 18.03 -4.27
N GLY A 86 -1.80 18.12 -4.76
CA GLY A 86 -2.16 17.81 -6.15
C GLY A 86 -2.38 16.32 -6.42
N ILE A 87 -2.49 15.49 -5.39
CA ILE A 87 -2.88 14.09 -5.52
C ILE A 87 -4.38 14.04 -5.77
N THR A 88 -4.78 13.39 -6.84
CA THR A 88 -6.18 13.24 -7.26
C THR A 88 -6.65 11.79 -7.27
N THR A 89 -5.72 10.85 -7.12
CA THR A 89 -6.01 9.41 -7.06
C THR A 89 -5.07 8.74 -6.08
N GLU A 90 -5.60 7.85 -5.25
CA GLU A 90 -4.82 6.98 -4.36
C GLU A 90 -5.10 5.53 -4.65
N VAL A 91 -4.05 4.71 -4.55
CA VAL A 91 -4.16 3.25 -4.50
C VAL A 91 -4.11 2.81 -3.04
N ILE A 92 -5.18 2.18 -2.59
CA ILE A 92 -5.37 1.68 -1.23
C ILE A 92 -5.44 0.15 -1.18
N GLY A 93 -5.36 -0.43 0.02
CA GLY A 93 -5.26 -1.89 0.16
C GLY A 93 -3.86 -2.42 -0.14
N VAL A 94 -2.85 -1.57 0.02
CA VAL A 94 -1.43 -1.85 -0.20
C VAL A 94 -0.84 -2.75 0.88
N ASP A 95 0.37 -3.26 0.68
CA ASP A 95 1.15 -4.05 1.64
C ASP A 95 0.41 -5.28 2.19
N GLY A 96 -0.49 -5.87 1.39
CA GLY A 96 -1.30 -7.00 1.80
C GLY A 96 -2.34 -6.68 2.87
N LEU A 97 -2.53 -5.40 3.19
CA LEU A 97 -3.39 -4.90 4.26
C LEU A 97 -4.65 -4.27 3.65
N SER A 98 -5.60 -5.12 3.28
CA SER A 98 -6.90 -4.69 2.77
C SER A 98 -8.03 -5.14 3.68
N TYR A 99 -9.10 -4.37 3.74
CA TYR A 99 -10.23 -4.58 4.65
C TYR A 99 -11.44 -5.23 3.98
N ALA A 100 -11.28 -5.66 2.74
CA ALA A 100 -12.19 -6.49 1.97
C ALA A 100 -11.38 -7.41 1.02
N PRO A 101 -11.87 -8.61 0.66
CA PRO A 101 -13.08 -9.25 1.19
C PRO A 101 -12.80 -9.96 2.51
N ILE A 102 -13.52 -9.63 3.56
CA ILE A 102 -13.49 -10.34 4.85
C ILE A 102 -14.93 -10.54 5.29
N ALA A 103 -15.39 -11.79 5.31
CA ALA A 103 -16.78 -12.10 5.56
C ALA A 103 -17.17 -12.07 7.06
N ASP A 104 -16.24 -12.41 7.95
CA ASP A 104 -16.48 -12.38 9.39
C ASP A 104 -16.13 -11.00 9.96
N PRO A 105 -17.09 -10.26 10.53
CA PRO A 105 -16.83 -8.97 11.15
C PRO A 105 -15.80 -9.02 12.29
N ALA A 106 -15.70 -10.13 13.01
CA ALA A 106 -14.71 -10.28 14.07
C ALA A 106 -13.28 -10.35 13.51
N ASP A 107 -13.07 -10.99 12.36
CA ASP A 107 -11.79 -11.01 11.68
C ASP A 107 -11.43 -9.63 11.09
N LEU A 108 -12.43 -8.91 10.60
CA LEU A 108 -12.24 -7.55 10.09
C LEU A 108 -11.82 -6.59 11.21
N GLU A 109 -12.50 -6.63 12.36
CA GLU A 109 -12.10 -5.87 13.55
C GLU A 109 -10.71 -6.26 14.04
N ALA A 110 -10.39 -7.55 14.07
CA ALA A 110 -9.08 -8.05 14.46
C ALA A 110 -7.97 -7.53 13.54
N LEU A 111 -8.21 -7.47 12.22
CA LEU A 111 -7.26 -6.92 11.26
C LEU A 111 -7.08 -5.41 11.44
N ALA A 112 -8.17 -4.67 11.62
CA ALA A 112 -8.13 -3.24 11.92
C ALA A 112 -7.38 -2.94 13.22
N GLU A 113 -7.58 -3.75 14.27
CA GLU A 113 -6.83 -3.63 15.51
C GLU A 113 -5.33 -3.88 15.33
N MET A 114 -4.94 -4.93 14.60
CA MET A 114 -3.54 -5.23 14.34
C MET A 114 -2.83 -4.16 13.51
N ASN A 115 -3.54 -3.49 12.62
CA ASN A 115 -2.98 -2.49 11.73
C ASN A 115 -3.16 -1.05 12.25
N ALA A 116 -3.80 -0.84 13.39
CA ALA A 116 -4.14 0.48 13.91
C ALA A 116 -2.96 1.46 13.99
N GLY A 117 -1.75 0.95 14.26
CA GLY A 117 -0.53 1.77 14.32
C GLY A 117 0.00 2.22 12.95
N LEU A 118 -0.53 1.69 11.84
CA LEU A 118 -0.15 2.03 10.47
C LEU A 118 -1.32 2.65 9.70
N ASP A 119 -2.46 1.97 9.67
CA ASP A 119 -3.62 2.36 8.86
C ASP A 119 -4.62 3.23 9.63
N GLY A 120 -4.37 3.48 10.93
CA GLY A 120 -5.34 4.11 11.82
C GLY A 120 -6.49 3.17 12.20
N ARG A 121 -7.32 3.63 13.12
CA ARG A 121 -8.54 2.92 13.56
C ARG A 121 -9.66 3.94 13.81
N PRO A 122 -10.38 4.35 12.76
CA PRO A 122 -11.49 5.28 12.93
C PRO A 122 -12.64 4.61 13.70
N ASP A 123 -13.43 5.42 14.42
CA ASP A 123 -14.65 4.98 15.10
C ASP A 123 -15.80 4.91 14.09
N ILE A 124 -15.87 3.79 13.37
CA ILE A 124 -16.85 3.52 12.31
C ILE A 124 -17.43 2.12 12.46
N ALA A 125 -18.60 1.89 11.89
CA ALA A 125 -19.10 0.54 11.69
C ALA A 125 -18.37 -0.15 10.54
N TYR A 126 -17.90 -1.36 10.76
CA TYR A 126 -17.34 -2.25 9.74
C TYR A 126 -18.47 -3.11 9.16
N ASP A 127 -19.34 -2.49 8.34
CA ASP A 127 -20.61 -3.05 7.88
C ASP A 127 -20.56 -3.59 6.43
N TRP A 128 -19.38 -3.91 5.95
CA TRP A 128 -19.12 -4.54 4.65
C TRP A 128 -18.50 -5.93 4.81
N SER A 129 -18.61 -6.77 3.78
CA SER A 129 -18.04 -8.13 3.75
C SER A 129 -17.42 -8.51 2.40
N SER A 130 -17.64 -7.70 1.37
CA SER A 130 -17.12 -7.89 0.01
C SER A 130 -16.44 -6.61 -0.47
N VAL A 131 -15.69 -6.69 -1.57
CA VAL A 131 -15.10 -5.51 -2.21
C VAL A 131 -16.18 -4.57 -2.72
N GLU A 132 -17.24 -5.08 -3.33
CA GLU A 132 -18.38 -4.28 -3.79
C GLU A 132 -18.97 -3.43 -2.65
N THR A 133 -19.32 -4.05 -1.53
CA THR A 133 -19.94 -3.33 -0.39
C THR A 133 -18.98 -2.36 0.28
N TYR A 134 -17.68 -2.65 0.29
CA TYR A 134 -16.66 -1.73 0.77
C TYR A 134 -16.53 -0.49 -0.14
N LEU A 135 -16.46 -0.69 -1.46
CA LEU A 135 -16.39 0.40 -2.44
C LEU A 135 -17.66 1.25 -2.45
N ASP A 136 -18.86 0.63 -2.39
CA ASP A 136 -20.14 1.34 -2.27
C ASP A 136 -20.16 2.23 -1.02
N ARG A 137 -19.64 1.71 0.08
CA ARG A 137 -19.54 2.46 1.34
C ARG A 137 -18.61 3.66 1.21
N LEU A 138 -17.46 3.50 0.53
CA LEU A 138 -16.54 4.60 0.20
C LEU A 138 -17.19 5.62 -0.71
N ASP A 139 -17.84 5.20 -1.79
CA ASP A 139 -18.51 6.09 -2.74
C ASP A 139 -19.60 6.94 -2.07
N SER A 140 -20.29 6.36 -1.08
CA SER A 140 -21.31 7.08 -0.31
C SER A 140 -20.75 8.30 0.45
N LEU A 141 -19.48 8.33 0.77
CA LEU A 141 -18.79 9.43 1.45
C LEU A 141 -18.45 10.59 0.50
N ARG A 142 -18.44 10.35 -0.81
CA ARG A 142 -17.98 11.30 -1.83
C ARG A 142 -16.59 11.87 -1.52
N PRO A 143 -15.56 11.04 -1.45
CA PRO A 143 -14.21 11.48 -1.12
C PRO A 143 -13.71 12.52 -2.14
N SER A 144 -12.80 13.40 -1.71
CA SER A 144 -12.26 14.48 -2.55
C SER A 144 -11.28 14.00 -3.64
N LEU A 145 -10.91 12.72 -3.63
CA LEU A 145 -10.01 12.10 -4.61
C LEU A 145 -10.56 10.75 -5.06
N ASN A 146 -10.06 10.25 -6.18
CA ASN A 146 -10.39 8.92 -6.66
C ASN A 146 -9.65 7.86 -5.85
N LEU A 147 -10.29 6.73 -5.64
CA LEU A 147 -9.71 5.58 -4.94
C LEU A 147 -9.65 4.38 -5.88
N ALA A 148 -8.49 3.73 -5.93
CA ALA A 148 -8.29 2.46 -6.61
C ALA A 148 -7.89 1.40 -5.58
N TYR A 149 -8.50 0.23 -5.63
CA TYR A 149 -8.44 -0.75 -4.56
C TYR A 149 -7.66 -2.00 -4.94
N LEU A 150 -6.70 -2.39 -4.09
CA LEU A 150 -5.98 -3.66 -4.16
C LEU A 150 -6.51 -4.63 -3.12
N VAL A 151 -6.58 -5.90 -3.48
CA VAL A 151 -6.89 -6.98 -2.54
C VAL A 151 -5.62 -7.46 -1.87
N GLY A 152 -5.55 -7.31 -0.56
CA GLY A 152 -4.43 -7.77 0.24
C GLY A 152 -4.43 -9.29 0.44
N ASN A 153 -3.28 -9.92 0.29
CA ASN A 153 -3.14 -11.35 0.54
C ASN A 153 -3.46 -11.75 1.98
N SER A 154 -3.34 -10.83 2.95
CA SER A 154 -3.77 -11.07 4.34
C SER A 154 -5.28 -11.33 4.43
N ALA A 155 -6.11 -10.53 3.73
CA ALA A 155 -7.55 -10.70 3.71
C ALA A 155 -7.96 -12.06 3.10
N LEU A 156 -7.31 -12.43 1.99
CA LEU A 156 -7.53 -13.74 1.34
C LEU A 156 -7.15 -14.91 2.26
N ARG A 157 -6.00 -14.81 2.94
CA ARG A 157 -5.54 -15.85 3.87
C ARG A 157 -6.45 -15.95 5.09
N ILE A 158 -6.92 -14.83 5.65
CA ILE A 158 -7.89 -14.83 6.75
C ILE A 158 -9.14 -15.59 6.34
N GLY A 159 -9.70 -15.31 5.17
CA GLY A 159 -10.90 -15.97 4.67
C GLY A 159 -10.74 -17.47 4.42
N ALA A 160 -9.58 -17.92 3.92
CA ALA A 160 -9.37 -19.33 3.52
C ALA A 160 -8.69 -20.18 4.59
N ILE A 161 -7.86 -19.58 5.47
CA ILE A 161 -6.97 -20.30 6.39
C ILE A 161 -7.15 -19.82 7.83
N GLY A 162 -7.61 -18.57 8.01
CA GLY A 162 -7.56 -17.85 9.27
C GLY A 162 -6.16 -17.29 9.55
N TRP A 163 -5.89 -17.00 10.81
CA TRP A 163 -4.67 -16.34 11.28
C TRP A 163 -3.47 -17.27 11.50
N LYS A 164 -3.49 -18.48 10.96
CA LYS A 164 -2.51 -19.52 11.26
C LYS A 164 -1.22 -19.36 10.45
N GLU A 165 -0.09 -19.59 11.11
CA GLU A 165 1.22 -19.73 10.48
C GLU A 165 1.37 -21.14 9.87
N VAL A 166 0.77 -21.34 8.71
CA VAL A 166 0.82 -22.60 7.97
C VAL A 166 0.91 -22.32 6.47
N ALA A 167 1.52 -23.22 5.72
CA ALA A 167 1.43 -23.22 4.28
C ALA A 167 -0.03 -23.49 3.83
N ALA A 168 -0.48 -22.81 2.78
CA ALA A 168 -1.79 -23.07 2.21
C ALA A 168 -1.82 -24.44 1.51
N THR A 169 -2.89 -25.17 1.72
CA THR A 169 -3.17 -26.36 0.91
C THR A 169 -3.63 -25.97 -0.50
N PRO A 170 -3.52 -26.86 -1.51
CA PRO A 170 -4.02 -26.56 -2.86
C PRO A 170 -5.51 -26.15 -2.90
N ALA A 171 -6.33 -26.69 -2.01
CA ALA A 171 -7.75 -26.30 -1.88
C ALA A 171 -7.88 -24.87 -1.37
N GLN A 172 -7.14 -24.50 -0.34
CA GLN A 172 -7.15 -23.14 0.21
C GLN A 172 -6.61 -22.10 -0.79
N VAL A 173 -5.59 -22.46 -1.59
CA VAL A 173 -5.14 -21.59 -2.69
C VAL A 173 -6.24 -21.41 -3.73
N ALA A 174 -6.99 -22.49 -4.06
CA ALA A 174 -8.12 -22.39 -4.97
C ALA A 174 -9.24 -21.51 -4.41
N ASP A 175 -9.53 -21.58 -3.11
CA ASP A 175 -10.49 -20.71 -2.43
C ASP A 175 -10.05 -19.23 -2.49
N MET A 176 -8.78 -18.94 -2.16
CA MET A 176 -8.22 -17.59 -2.25
C MET A 176 -8.27 -17.03 -3.68
N ARG A 177 -7.97 -17.85 -4.69
CA ARG A 177 -8.12 -17.45 -6.10
C ARG A 177 -9.57 -17.15 -6.48
N SER A 178 -10.53 -17.91 -5.95
CA SER A 178 -11.95 -17.64 -6.19
C SER A 178 -12.39 -16.32 -5.55
N MET A 179 -11.96 -16.06 -4.31
CA MET A 179 -12.21 -14.78 -3.62
C MET A 179 -11.59 -13.60 -4.37
N LEU A 180 -10.35 -13.74 -4.86
CA LEU A 180 -9.67 -12.70 -5.63
C LEU A 180 -10.38 -12.43 -6.97
N ARG A 181 -10.80 -13.47 -7.69
CA ARG A 181 -11.56 -13.34 -8.93
C ARG A 181 -12.87 -12.57 -8.73
N GLU A 182 -13.60 -12.89 -7.68
CA GLU A 182 -14.81 -12.18 -7.31
C GLU A 182 -14.50 -10.70 -7.01
N ALA A 183 -13.50 -10.44 -6.19
CA ALA A 183 -13.04 -9.09 -5.85
C ALA A 183 -12.64 -8.26 -7.10
N MET A 184 -11.95 -8.88 -8.06
CA MET A 184 -11.60 -8.23 -9.33
C MET A 184 -12.85 -7.87 -10.15
N THR A 185 -13.89 -8.72 -10.16
CA THR A 185 -15.16 -8.39 -10.83
C THR A 185 -15.96 -7.32 -10.11
N GLN A 186 -15.72 -7.13 -8.81
CA GLN A 186 -16.32 -6.11 -7.96
C GLN A 186 -15.59 -4.76 -7.99
N GLY A 187 -14.52 -4.63 -8.75
CA GLY A 187 -13.83 -3.35 -8.97
C GLY A 187 -12.42 -3.25 -8.37
N ALA A 188 -11.87 -4.31 -7.79
CA ALA A 188 -10.47 -4.33 -7.42
C ALA A 188 -9.57 -4.27 -8.68
N ILE A 189 -8.40 -3.62 -8.57
CA ILE A 189 -7.48 -3.42 -9.69
C ILE A 189 -6.24 -4.33 -9.64
N GLY A 190 -6.11 -5.17 -8.62
CA GLY A 190 -4.96 -6.06 -8.48
C GLY A 190 -4.86 -6.71 -7.11
N LEU A 191 -3.74 -7.39 -6.92
CA LEU A 191 -3.34 -8.08 -5.68
C LEU A 191 -2.24 -7.30 -4.98
N SER A 192 -2.32 -7.15 -3.66
CA SER A 192 -1.17 -6.69 -2.86
C SER A 192 -0.66 -7.75 -1.89
N SER A 193 0.62 -7.67 -1.53
CA SER A 193 1.18 -8.44 -0.44
C SER A 193 2.08 -7.61 0.47
N GLY A 194 2.13 -7.99 1.76
CA GLY A 194 3.05 -7.44 2.73
C GLY A 194 3.77 -8.57 3.45
N LEU A 195 4.97 -8.90 2.97
CA LEU A 195 5.62 -10.16 3.33
C LEU A 195 6.41 -10.10 4.65
N ASP A 196 6.28 -8.99 5.36
CA ASP A 196 6.70 -8.84 6.76
C ASP A 196 5.49 -8.75 7.72
N TYR A 197 4.26 -8.78 7.19
CA TYR A 197 3.03 -8.61 7.97
C TYR A 197 2.20 -9.90 8.02
N PRO A 198 2.11 -10.57 9.21
CA PRO A 198 1.16 -11.67 9.40
C PRO A 198 -0.31 -11.23 9.25
N PRO A 199 -1.18 -12.09 8.68
CA PRO A 199 -0.89 -13.44 8.19
C PRO A 199 -0.37 -13.50 6.74
N GLY A 200 -0.29 -12.39 6.02
CA GLY A 200 0.19 -12.32 4.64
C GLY A 200 1.61 -12.82 4.47
N SER A 201 2.47 -12.57 5.45
CA SER A 201 3.88 -13.01 5.45
C SER A 201 4.07 -14.54 5.52
N TYR A 202 3.04 -15.30 5.84
CA TYR A 202 3.10 -16.76 5.85
C TYR A 202 2.93 -17.39 4.46
N ALA A 203 2.58 -16.56 3.45
CA ALA A 203 2.51 -17.01 2.06
C ALA A 203 3.91 -17.34 1.52
N ASP A 204 4.01 -18.40 0.75
CA ASP A 204 5.18 -18.71 -0.04
C ASP A 204 5.09 -18.11 -1.47
N THR A 205 6.19 -18.22 -2.21
CA THR A 205 6.29 -17.73 -3.58
C THR A 205 5.29 -18.43 -4.53
N ASP A 206 5.00 -19.72 -4.29
CA ASP A 206 4.07 -20.50 -5.12
C ASP A 206 2.62 -20.03 -4.95
N GLU A 207 2.19 -19.80 -3.71
CA GLU A 207 0.88 -19.21 -3.38
C GLU A 207 0.72 -17.85 -4.07
N LEU A 208 1.68 -16.95 -3.87
CA LEU A 208 1.64 -15.60 -4.41
C LEU A 208 1.66 -15.58 -5.95
N ALA A 209 2.44 -16.46 -6.59
CA ALA A 209 2.47 -16.57 -8.04
C ALA A 209 1.12 -17.01 -8.60
N GLN A 210 0.42 -17.95 -7.95
CA GLN A 210 -0.91 -18.40 -8.37
C GLN A 210 -1.98 -17.30 -8.18
N LEU A 211 -1.90 -16.51 -7.09
CA LEU A 211 -2.77 -15.37 -6.87
C LEU A 211 -2.49 -14.25 -7.89
N THR A 212 -1.21 -13.98 -8.18
CA THR A 212 -0.82 -13.01 -9.21
C THR A 212 -1.34 -13.42 -10.58
N ALA A 213 -1.27 -14.71 -10.93
CA ALA A 213 -1.83 -15.21 -12.19
C ALA A 213 -3.35 -14.97 -12.28
N GLU A 214 -4.07 -15.11 -11.17
CA GLU A 214 -5.50 -14.82 -11.12
C GLU A 214 -5.78 -13.32 -11.32
N ALA A 215 -5.05 -12.43 -10.61
CA ALA A 215 -5.18 -10.99 -10.80
C ALA A 215 -4.86 -10.57 -12.25
N SER A 216 -3.76 -11.10 -12.82
CA SER A 216 -3.32 -10.80 -14.18
C SER A 216 -4.33 -11.24 -15.24
N ALA A 217 -4.97 -12.40 -15.05
CA ALA A 217 -6.03 -12.88 -15.94
C ALA A 217 -7.25 -11.94 -16.01
N HIS A 218 -7.40 -11.06 -15.02
CA HIS A 218 -8.44 -10.03 -14.95
C HIS A 218 -7.91 -8.62 -15.26
N GLY A 219 -6.70 -8.51 -15.83
CA GLY A 219 -6.09 -7.23 -16.20
C GLY A 219 -5.47 -6.45 -15.03
N GLY A 220 -5.31 -7.09 -13.87
CA GLY A 220 -4.70 -6.50 -12.70
C GLY A 220 -3.18 -6.72 -12.63
N PHE A 221 -2.57 -6.25 -11.56
CA PHE A 221 -1.13 -6.33 -11.30
C PHE A 221 -0.85 -6.78 -9.87
N TYR A 222 0.41 -7.13 -9.62
CA TYR A 222 0.93 -7.49 -8.31
C TYR A 222 1.69 -6.32 -7.68
N HIS A 223 1.28 -5.91 -6.49
CA HIS A 223 1.86 -4.81 -5.72
C HIS A 223 2.41 -5.35 -4.40
N THR A 224 3.68 -5.06 -4.05
CA THR A 224 4.28 -5.77 -2.92
C THR A 224 5.22 -4.96 -2.05
N HIS A 225 4.94 -4.95 -0.73
CA HIS A 225 5.93 -4.84 0.32
C HIS A 225 6.67 -6.17 0.40
N VAL A 226 7.93 -6.15 -0.01
CA VAL A 226 8.72 -7.37 -0.15
C VAL A 226 9.15 -7.96 1.22
N ARG A 227 9.58 -9.22 1.23
CA ARG A 227 10.07 -9.93 2.43
C ARG A 227 11.50 -9.50 2.76
N TYR A 228 11.67 -8.49 3.61
CA TYR A 228 12.98 -7.94 3.91
C TYR A 228 13.83 -8.85 4.80
N PRO A 229 14.89 -9.50 4.30
CA PRO A 229 15.81 -10.25 5.11
C PRO A 229 16.74 -9.32 5.90
N LEU A 230 17.38 -9.89 6.92
CA LEU A 230 18.48 -9.23 7.64
C LEU A 230 19.83 -9.69 7.06
N GLY A 231 20.84 -8.84 7.19
CA GLY A 231 22.21 -9.14 6.77
C GLY A 231 22.47 -8.84 5.29
N ASP A 232 23.22 -9.71 4.64
CA ASP A 232 23.75 -9.53 3.28
C ASP A 232 22.83 -10.02 2.15
N ARG A 233 21.64 -10.52 2.48
CA ARG A 233 20.65 -11.06 1.52
C ARG A 233 19.66 -9.99 1.03
N TYR A 234 20.05 -8.75 0.92
CA TYR A 234 19.16 -7.63 0.64
C TYR A 234 18.54 -7.63 -0.77
N LEU A 235 19.09 -8.37 -1.72
CA LEU A 235 18.52 -8.52 -3.07
C LEU A 235 17.46 -9.61 -3.18
N ASP A 236 17.45 -10.57 -2.26
CA ASP A 236 16.56 -11.73 -2.34
C ASP A 236 15.07 -11.36 -2.32
N PRO A 237 14.62 -10.37 -1.51
CA PRO A 237 13.21 -9.94 -1.54
C PRO A 237 12.77 -9.43 -2.90
N PHE A 238 13.62 -8.68 -3.58
CA PHE A 238 13.32 -8.13 -4.90
C PHE A 238 13.34 -9.21 -5.98
N ARG A 239 14.23 -10.20 -5.87
CA ARG A 239 14.23 -11.38 -6.73
C ARG A 239 12.96 -12.20 -6.54
N GLU A 240 12.49 -12.38 -5.29
CA GLU A 240 11.22 -13.05 -4.99
C GLU A 240 10.04 -12.31 -5.64
N ALA A 241 9.96 -10.99 -5.50
CA ALA A 241 8.90 -10.18 -6.09
C ALA A 241 8.86 -10.30 -7.63
N ILE A 242 10.02 -10.19 -8.28
CA ILE A 242 10.15 -10.34 -9.73
C ILE A 242 9.77 -11.77 -10.18
N GLU A 243 10.19 -12.79 -9.42
CA GLU A 243 9.85 -14.19 -9.72
C GLU A 243 8.35 -14.48 -9.58
N ILE A 244 7.69 -13.88 -8.57
CA ILE A 244 6.23 -13.96 -8.43
C ILE A 244 5.53 -13.38 -9.67
N GLY A 245 5.95 -12.20 -10.13
CA GLY A 245 5.40 -11.57 -11.33
C GLY A 245 5.67 -12.38 -12.59
N ARG A 246 6.91 -12.88 -12.76
CA ARG A 246 7.29 -13.74 -13.90
C ARG A 246 6.41 -14.98 -13.97
N ARG A 247 6.20 -15.66 -12.85
CA ARG A 247 5.36 -16.88 -12.79
C ARG A 247 3.87 -16.55 -12.88
N GLY A 248 3.46 -15.41 -12.35
CA GLY A 248 2.08 -14.92 -12.42
C GLY A 248 1.71 -14.32 -13.79
N GLY A 249 2.69 -14.02 -14.64
CA GLY A 249 2.47 -13.50 -15.99
C GLY A 249 1.87 -12.11 -16.06
N GLY A 250 2.09 -11.26 -15.05
CA GLY A 250 1.53 -9.91 -14.97
C GLY A 250 2.51 -8.86 -14.49
N PRO A 251 2.13 -7.57 -14.56
CA PRO A 251 2.94 -6.46 -14.07
C PRO A 251 3.22 -6.58 -12.58
N VAL A 252 4.39 -6.07 -12.16
CA VAL A 252 4.81 -6.03 -10.76
C VAL A 252 5.12 -4.60 -10.36
N HIS A 253 4.57 -4.17 -9.24
CA HIS A 253 4.94 -2.92 -8.59
C HIS A 253 5.60 -3.21 -7.25
N VAL A 254 6.87 -2.84 -7.10
CA VAL A 254 7.64 -3.00 -5.86
C VAL A 254 7.57 -1.72 -5.06
N THR A 255 7.02 -1.80 -3.84
CA THR A 255 6.82 -0.61 -3.00
C THR A 255 8.10 -0.20 -2.29
N HIS A 256 8.21 1.10 -1.95
CA HIS A 256 9.31 1.70 -1.18
C HIS A 256 10.67 1.06 -1.52
N PHE A 257 10.99 1.03 -2.82
CA PHE A 257 12.20 0.46 -3.40
C PHE A 257 13.39 1.35 -3.09
N TYR A 258 13.98 1.18 -1.92
CA TYR A 258 15.14 1.93 -1.45
C TYR A 258 16.24 1.02 -0.94
N HIS A 259 17.47 1.46 -1.14
CA HIS A 259 18.63 0.79 -0.58
C HIS A 259 18.78 1.13 0.90
N ARG A 260 18.87 0.11 1.76
CA ARG A 260 19.13 0.31 3.19
C ARG A 260 20.61 0.45 3.46
N GLN A 261 21.00 1.49 4.19
CA GLN A 261 22.39 1.75 4.55
C GLN A 261 23.04 0.57 5.30
N SER A 262 22.27 -0.24 6.00
CA SER A 262 22.74 -1.43 6.71
C SER A 262 23.17 -2.58 5.80
N PHE A 263 22.84 -2.53 4.50
CA PHE A 263 23.20 -3.54 3.52
C PHE A 263 24.37 -3.10 2.65
N PRO A 264 25.35 -3.98 2.40
CA PRO A 264 26.47 -3.65 1.53
C PRO A 264 26.07 -3.57 0.06
N GLY A 265 26.80 -2.79 -0.75
CA GLY A 265 26.74 -2.85 -2.21
C GLY A 265 26.03 -1.74 -2.95
N GLY A 266 25.41 -0.78 -2.26
CA GLY A 266 24.74 0.36 -2.93
C GLY A 266 23.42 -0.01 -3.66
N PRO A 267 22.78 0.96 -4.34
CA PRO A 267 21.49 0.75 -5.03
C PRO A 267 21.63 0.11 -6.42
N GLU A 268 22.81 0.17 -7.05
CA GLU A 268 23.02 -0.27 -8.43
C GLU A 268 22.62 -1.74 -8.66
N PRO A 269 22.95 -2.70 -7.77
CA PRO A 269 22.48 -4.08 -7.95
C PRO A 269 20.97 -4.26 -7.86
N MET A 270 20.28 -3.39 -7.12
CA MET A 270 18.81 -3.39 -7.05
C MET A 270 18.21 -2.89 -8.36
N LEU A 271 18.73 -1.78 -8.89
CA LEU A 271 18.28 -1.23 -10.18
C LEU A 271 18.52 -2.22 -11.31
N ALA A 272 19.69 -2.89 -11.31
CA ALA A 272 20.02 -3.91 -12.30
C ALA A 272 18.98 -5.06 -12.34
N LEU A 273 18.44 -5.48 -11.18
CA LEU A 273 17.37 -6.50 -11.16
C LEU A 273 16.11 -6.06 -11.90
N VAL A 274 15.75 -4.78 -11.78
CA VAL A 274 14.59 -4.20 -12.48
C VAL A 274 14.89 -4.09 -13.99
N ASP A 275 16.08 -3.60 -14.35
CA ASP A 275 16.47 -3.45 -15.75
C ASP A 275 16.54 -4.79 -16.48
N ASP A 276 17.11 -5.82 -15.82
CA ASP A 276 17.17 -7.19 -16.34
C ASP A 276 15.76 -7.77 -16.55
N ALA A 277 14.87 -7.61 -15.58
CA ALA A 277 13.49 -8.08 -15.69
C ALA A 277 12.72 -7.38 -16.82
N ARG A 278 12.91 -6.07 -16.99
CA ARG A 278 12.33 -5.30 -18.10
C ARG A 278 12.89 -5.74 -19.45
N ALA A 279 14.19 -6.02 -19.53
CA ALA A 279 14.82 -6.56 -20.74
C ALA A 279 14.27 -7.94 -21.13
N GLU A 280 13.83 -8.75 -20.16
CA GLU A 280 13.12 -10.00 -20.38
C GLU A 280 11.63 -9.81 -20.79
N GLY A 281 11.13 -8.57 -20.79
CA GLY A 281 9.76 -8.23 -21.16
C GLY A 281 8.76 -8.21 -20.00
N LEU A 282 9.21 -8.32 -18.75
CA LEU A 282 8.34 -8.19 -17.58
C LEU A 282 8.12 -6.68 -17.27
N ASP A 283 6.87 -6.28 -17.10
CA ASP A 283 6.54 -4.92 -16.68
C ASP A 283 6.77 -4.78 -15.17
N VAL A 284 7.89 -4.15 -14.80
CA VAL A 284 8.28 -3.90 -13.41
C VAL A 284 8.35 -2.41 -13.17
N THR A 285 7.60 -1.95 -12.17
CA THR A 285 7.63 -0.58 -11.67
C THR A 285 7.93 -0.56 -10.18
N PHE A 286 8.27 0.60 -9.64
CA PHE A 286 8.49 0.77 -8.21
C PHE A 286 8.17 2.20 -7.77
N ASP A 287 7.90 2.35 -6.47
CA ASP A 287 7.80 3.64 -5.81
C ASP A 287 8.92 3.85 -4.78
N THR A 288 9.08 5.09 -4.33
CA THR A 288 9.89 5.46 -3.19
C THR A 288 9.35 6.73 -2.56
N TYR A 289 9.59 6.94 -1.27
CA TYR A 289 9.21 8.18 -0.58
C TYR A 289 10.44 9.07 -0.33
N PRO A 290 10.27 10.41 -0.33
CA PRO A 290 11.39 11.36 -0.29
C PRO A 290 11.76 11.81 1.13
N TYR A 291 11.54 10.99 2.17
CA TYR A 291 11.86 11.31 3.55
C TYR A 291 12.65 10.21 4.24
N GLU A 292 13.31 10.57 5.35
CA GLU A 292 14.28 9.72 6.05
C GLU A 292 13.62 8.71 7.00
N TRP A 293 12.32 8.82 7.25
CA TRP A 293 11.60 7.98 8.21
C TRP A 293 10.63 7.04 7.50
N ALA A 294 10.64 5.78 7.91
CA ALA A 294 9.57 4.83 7.58
C ALA A 294 8.56 4.79 8.73
N SER A 295 7.27 4.63 8.40
CA SER A 295 6.21 4.40 9.38
C SER A 295 5.68 2.99 9.26
N THR A 296 5.56 2.29 10.40
CA THR A 296 4.98 0.94 10.44
C THR A 296 4.50 0.59 11.84
N ARG A 297 3.81 -0.54 11.99
CA ARG A 297 3.35 -1.04 13.29
C ARG A 297 4.50 -1.70 14.06
N LEU A 298 4.56 -1.51 15.39
CA LEU A 298 5.60 -2.11 16.25
C LEU A 298 5.65 -3.64 16.18
N LEU A 299 4.55 -4.29 15.85
CA LEU A 299 4.48 -5.75 15.72
C LEU A 299 5.44 -6.33 14.68
N ILE A 300 5.92 -5.53 13.72
CA ILE A 300 6.92 -5.97 12.74
C ILE A 300 8.27 -6.32 13.39
N MET A 301 8.53 -5.78 14.58
CA MET A 301 9.80 -5.97 15.29
C MET A 301 9.88 -7.32 16.04
N ILE A 302 8.76 -8.02 16.21
CA ILE A 302 8.72 -9.32 16.87
C ILE A 302 8.63 -10.46 15.86
N PRO A 303 9.09 -11.68 16.21
CA PRO A 303 9.02 -12.82 15.31
C PRO A 303 7.59 -13.10 14.82
N PRO A 304 7.37 -13.38 13.51
CA PRO A 304 6.03 -13.56 12.94
C PRO A 304 5.18 -14.63 13.66
N TRP A 305 5.80 -15.71 14.17
CA TRP A 305 5.08 -16.78 14.87
C TRP A 305 4.32 -16.29 16.12
N VAL A 306 4.76 -15.17 16.73
CA VAL A 306 4.07 -14.57 17.89
C VAL A 306 2.67 -14.11 17.52
N GLN A 307 2.46 -13.70 16.28
CA GLN A 307 1.21 -13.15 15.76
C GLN A 307 0.24 -14.22 15.19
N SER A 308 0.68 -15.49 15.11
CA SER A 308 -0.18 -16.59 14.66
C SER A 308 -1.40 -16.76 15.58
N GLY A 309 -2.60 -16.82 14.99
CA GLY A 309 -3.87 -16.89 15.73
C GLY A 309 -4.49 -15.50 16.02
N GLY A 310 -3.92 -14.43 15.47
CA GLY A 310 -4.49 -13.08 15.53
C GLY A 310 -4.18 -12.31 16.82
N PRO A 311 -4.80 -11.14 17.01
CA PRO A 311 -4.43 -10.20 18.07
C PRO A 311 -4.65 -10.75 19.47
N ALA A 312 -5.72 -11.50 19.74
CA ALA A 312 -5.96 -12.11 21.04
C ALA A 312 -4.85 -13.09 21.45
N ALA A 313 -4.51 -14.03 20.55
CA ALA A 313 -3.43 -14.97 20.76
C ALA A 313 -2.06 -14.29 20.88
N THR A 314 -1.84 -13.19 20.16
CA THR A 314 -0.64 -12.37 20.28
C THR A 314 -0.51 -11.76 21.67
N LYS A 315 -1.59 -11.18 22.21
CA LYS A 315 -1.63 -10.61 23.57
C LYS A 315 -1.33 -11.67 24.62
N GLU A 316 -1.95 -12.85 24.52
CA GLU A 316 -1.70 -13.98 25.44
C GLU A 316 -0.23 -14.41 25.43
N ARG A 317 0.37 -14.57 24.22
CA ARG A 317 1.79 -14.92 24.09
C ARG A 317 2.70 -13.86 24.68
N LEU A 318 2.43 -12.57 24.43
CA LEU A 318 3.21 -11.48 24.99
C LEU A 318 3.06 -11.36 26.52
N ALA A 319 1.97 -11.84 27.12
CA ALA A 319 1.79 -11.92 28.57
C ALA A 319 2.61 -13.06 29.20
N ASP A 320 2.94 -14.12 28.45
CA ASP A 320 3.72 -15.26 28.94
C ASP A 320 5.21 -14.95 29.07
N ALA A 321 5.79 -15.18 30.24
CA ALA A 321 7.19 -14.86 30.50
C ALA A 321 8.17 -15.74 29.68
N GLY A 322 7.85 -17.03 29.49
CA GLY A 322 8.68 -17.96 28.72
C GLY A 322 8.70 -17.61 27.24
N VAL A 323 7.56 -17.15 26.72
CA VAL A 323 7.45 -16.64 25.35
C VAL A 323 8.27 -15.37 25.19
N ARG A 324 8.19 -14.41 26.11
CA ARG A 324 9.03 -13.20 26.06
C ARG A 324 10.53 -13.52 26.09
N ASP A 325 10.93 -14.51 26.89
CA ASP A 325 12.33 -14.94 26.94
C ASP A 325 12.78 -15.62 25.62
N ARG A 326 11.89 -16.36 24.98
CA ARG A 326 12.16 -16.89 23.63
C ARG A 326 12.30 -15.76 22.61
N ILE A 327 11.40 -14.79 22.62
CA ILE A 327 11.48 -13.60 21.73
C ILE A 327 12.82 -12.88 21.94
N ARG A 328 13.23 -12.61 23.18
CA ARG A 328 14.50 -11.93 23.47
C ARG A 328 15.71 -12.69 22.89
N ARG A 329 15.74 -14.01 23.04
CA ARG A 329 16.83 -14.84 22.46
C ARG A 329 16.84 -14.74 20.93
N GLU A 330 15.68 -14.91 20.27
CA GLU A 330 15.60 -14.84 18.82
C GLU A 330 16.02 -13.45 18.28
N LEU A 331 15.60 -12.38 18.95
CA LEU A 331 15.98 -11.01 18.55
C LEU A 331 17.48 -10.74 18.81
N ALA A 332 18.06 -11.30 19.86
CA ALA A 332 19.50 -11.18 20.14
C ALA A 332 20.36 -11.90 19.08
N GLU A 333 19.88 -13.02 18.55
CA GLU A 333 20.56 -13.81 17.51
C GLU A 333 20.42 -13.20 16.12
N ARG A 334 19.21 -12.81 15.74
CA ARG A 334 18.87 -12.38 14.38
C ARG A 334 18.97 -10.88 14.16
N GLY A 335 18.92 -10.09 15.24
CA GLY A 335 18.64 -8.66 15.18
C GLY A 335 17.13 -8.39 15.04
N VAL A 336 16.80 -7.11 14.96
CA VAL A 336 15.43 -6.61 14.84
C VAL A 336 15.26 -6.01 13.45
N LEU A 337 14.17 -6.33 12.79
CA LEU A 337 13.85 -5.75 11.50
C LEU A 337 13.78 -4.22 11.64
N PHE A 338 14.44 -3.49 10.75
CA PHE A 338 14.60 -2.03 10.73
C PHE A 338 15.50 -1.43 11.82
N ALA A 339 15.63 -2.03 13.01
CA ALA A 339 16.43 -1.48 14.11
C ALA A 339 17.82 -2.12 14.25
N GLY A 340 18.14 -3.17 13.50
CA GLY A 340 19.42 -3.87 13.60
C GLY A 340 19.66 -4.45 15.00
N ARG A 341 20.89 -4.43 15.46
CA ARG A 341 21.27 -4.85 16.82
C ARG A 341 21.46 -3.63 17.71
N GLY A 342 20.38 -3.20 18.39
CA GLY A 342 20.46 -2.16 19.43
C GLY A 342 20.28 -0.72 18.96
N ALA A 343 19.80 -0.49 17.75
CA ALA A 343 19.44 0.84 17.24
C ALA A 343 18.05 1.30 17.74
N TRP A 344 17.79 1.14 19.04
CA TRP A 344 16.50 1.49 19.63
C TRP A 344 16.20 2.98 19.64
N ASP A 345 17.23 3.82 19.56
CA ASP A 345 17.10 5.27 19.48
C ASP A 345 16.66 5.75 18.08
N ASP A 346 16.79 4.90 17.07
CA ASP A 346 16.31 5.16 15.71
C ASP A 346 14.81 4.84 15.55
N VAL A 347 14.18 4.23 16.58
CA VAL A 347 12.75 3.89 16.56
C VAL A 347 11.97 4.90 17.39
N ARG A 348 11.20 5.78 16.72
CA ARG A 348 10.27 6.71 17.37
C ARG A 348 8.91 6.07 17.57
N LEU A 349 8.32 6.33 18.73
CA LEU A 349 7.02 5.82 19.12
C LEU A 349 5.92 6.84 18.77
N GLY A 350 4.77 6.36 18.30
CA GLY A 350 3.62 7.21 17.99
C GLY A 350 2.32 6.42 17.90
N ALA A 351 1.21 7.13 17.74
CA ALA A 351 -0.12 6.57 17.55
C ALA A 351 -0.58 5.60 18.65
N PHE A 352 -0.38 5.97 19.91
CA PHE A 352 -0.87 5.18 21.03
C PHE A 352 -2.37 5.38 21.26
N ALA A 353 -3.12 4.29 21.34
CA ALA A 353 -4.54 4.31 21.71
C ALA A 353 -4.77 4.37 23.24
N THR A 354 -3.75 4.06 24.06
CA THR A 354 -3.87 3.99 25.51
C THR A 354 -3.40 5.29 26.14
N PRO A 355 -4.23 5.99 26.95
CA PRO A 355 -3.87 7.28 27.55
C PRO A 355 -2.56 7.27 28.33
N ASP A 356 -2.28 6.19 29.06
CA ASP A 356 -1.05 6.05 29.86
C ASP A 356 0.23 6.00 28.99
N LEU A 357 0.10 5.72 27.70
CA LEU A 357 1.21 5.65 26.78
C LEU A 357 1.36 6.91 25.90
N LEU A 358 0.41 7.83 25.92
CA LEU A 358 0.49 9.08 25.15
C LEU A 358 1.71 9.94 25.51
N ALA A 359 2.18 9.85 26.77
CA ALA A 359 3.40 10.52 27.20
C ALA A 359 4.68 10.04 26.47
N TRP A 360 4.59 8.92 25.75
CA TRP A 360 5.70 8.34 24.98
C TRP A 360 5.67 8.73 23.51
N GLU A 361 4.64 9.42 23.04
CA GLU A 361 4.58 9.88 21.64
C GLU A 361 5.75 10.81 21.32
N GLY A 362 6.42 10.52 20.21
CA GLY A 362 7.58 11.26 19.74
C GLY A 362 8.90 10.90 20.44
N ARG A 363 8.87 10.09 21.51
CA ARG A 363 10.07 9.59 22.19
C ARG A 363 10.60 8.34 21.49
N THR A 364 11.84 7.96 21.80
CA THR A 364 12.44 6.76 21.22
C THR A 364 12.12 5.51 22.03
N LEU A 365 12.21 4.36 21.38
CA LEU A 365 12.09 3.06 22.06
C LEU A 365 13.25 2.85 23.05
N GLY A 366 14.44 3.38 22.76
CA GLY A 366 15.60 3.37 23.68
C GLY A 366 15.30 4.10 24.99
N GLU A 367 14.66 5.28 24.94
CA GLU A 367 14.24 6.01 26.13
C GLU A 367 13.22 5.22 26.95
N LEU A 368 12.24 4.57 26.29
CA LEU A 368 11.27 3.72 26.98
C LEU A 368 11.93 2.53 27.67
N ILE A 369 12.91 1.90 27.04
CA ILE A 369 13.66 0.78 27.62
C ILE A 369 14.49 1.25 28.83
N ALA A 370 15.07 2.44 28.78
CA ALA A 370 15.87 2.97 29.87
C ALA A 370 15.05 3.41 31.09
N ASP A 371 13.76 3.74 30.89
CA ASP A 371 12.85 4.16 31.96
C ASP A 371 12.23 2.98 32.72
N ARG A 372 12.32 1.75 32.21
CA ARG A 372 11.71 0.52 32.76
C ARG A 372 12.72 -0.44 33.35
#